data_7fb209d8fbf993117bdfcbe7885bab2f
#
_entry.id   7fb209d8fbf993117bdfcbe7885bab2f
#
_cell.length_a   1.000
_cell.length_b   1.000
_cell.length_c   1.000
_cell.angle_alpha   90.00
_cell.angle_beta   90.00
_cell.angle_gamma   90.00
#
_symmetry.space_group_name_H-M   'P 1'
#
loop_
_entity.id
_entity.type
_entity.pdbx_description
1 polymer ?
#
loop_
_entity_poly.entity_id
_entity_poly.type
_entity_poly.pdbx_seq_one_letter_code
_entity_poly.pdbx_strand_id
1 'polypeptide(L)'
;MQTRIQNILGMPAIRQYEKYLGLPTLIGRAKKHSFAYIKERVWRKLQGWKEKLFSQAGREILIKSVIQAIPTYTMSCFKLPKGLILELETHIRKFWWGYDGSNKKVHWMKWEKLCEDKGKGGMGFKDIKKFNDSLLAKQVWRMINNLESLCHRVFKARFFPDCSIMDAKESTTGSYAWKSILSAIDVIRKGMVWRIGNGNSVRIREDRWLPVQSHRSVVSPMPTIEPNTRVNTLINAEKGEWKYSEVQRLFLPHEAATICGIPLSTKLPQDRIIWGLTPFGIFTTKSAYKLLVSHASTNLAGTPSSTQQNKFWKAL
;
A
#
# COMPACT_ATOMS: atom_id res chain seq x y z
N MET A 1 34.97 29.79 8.98
CA MET A 1 35.16 28.69 9.93
C MET A 1 35.03 27.29 9.25
N GLN A 2 33.99 26.99 8.53
CA GLN A 2 33.83 25.70 7.81
C GLN A 2 34.98 25.36 6.85
N THR A 3 35.40 26.30 6.00
CA THR A 3 36.49 26.11 5.05
C THR A 3 37.84 25.77 5.72
N ARG A 4 38.07 26.33 6.89
CA ARG A 4 39.32 26.14 7.67
C ARG A 4 39.35 24.72 8.29
N ILE A 5 38.20 24.22 8.75
CA ILE A 5 38.04 22.84 9.27
C ILE A 5 38.17 21.83 8.14
N GLN A 6 37.59 22.11 6.98
CA GLN A 6 37.69 21.24 5.80
C GLN A 6 39.14 21.10 5.31
N ASN A 7 39.89 22.18 5.27
CA ASN A 7 41.31 22.17 4.90
C ASN A 7 42.18 21.40 5.90
N ILE A 8 41.89 21.51 7.20
CA ILE A 8 42.61 20.78 8.24
C ILE A 8 42.31 19.28 8.19
N LEU A 9 41.08 18.89 7.90
CA LEU A 9 40.65 17.50 7.82
C LEU A 9 40.91 16.84 6.45
N GLY A 10 41.41 17.59 5.45
CA GLY A 10 41.63 17.06 4.09
C GLY A 10 40.36 16.61 3.40
N MET A 11 39.19 17.04 3.88
CA MET A 11 37.89 16.61 3.36
C MET A 11 37.41 17.54 2.23
N PRO A 12 37.04 17.01 1.07
CA PRO A 12 36.46 17.85 0.02
C PRO A 12 35.14 18.45 0.49
N ALA A 13 34.89 19.71 0.12
CA ALA A 13 33.63 20.38 0.39
C ALA A 13 32.47 19.71 -0.36
N ILE A 14 31.85 18.71 0.26
CA ILE A 14 30.67 18.05 -0.31
C ILE A 14 29.48 18.98 -0.06
N ARG A 15 29.14 19.78 -1.07
CA ARG A 15 27.99 20.70 -1.00
C ARG A 15 26.65 19.96 -0.97
N GLN A 16 26.62 18.71 -1.49
CA GLN A 16 25.41 17.89 -1.52
C GLN A 16 25.78 16.41 -1.65
N TYR A 17 25.26 15.57 -0.74
CA TYR A 17 25.35 14.13 -0.89
C TYR A 17 24.35 13.70 -1.96
N GLU A 18 24.82 13.16 -3.10
CA GLU A 18 23.94 12.65 -4.15
C GLU A 18 23.10 11.47 -3.68
N LYS A 19 23.66 10.64 -2.81
CA LYS A 19 22.98 9.45 -2.26
C LYS A 19 23.28 9.30 -0.77
N TYR A 20 22.26 8.92 -0.02
CA TYR A 20 22.36 8.50 1.37
C TYR A 20 21.80 7.09 1.50
N LEU A 21 22.58 6.12 1.99
CA LEU A 21 22.23 4.72 2.04
C LEU A 21 21.69 4.17 0.70
N GLY A 22 22.26 4.62 -0.41
CA GLY A 22 21.86 4.21 -1.77
C GLY A 22 20.60 4.88 -2.33
N LEU A 23 19.96 5.77 -1.57
CA LEU A 23 18.81 6.55 -1.99
C LEU A 23 19.20 7.99 -2.34
N PRO A 24 18.55 8.64 -3.31
CA PRO A 24 18.77 10.04 -3.61
C PRO A 24 18.35 10.91 -2.42
N THR A 25 19.21 11.82 -2.00
CA THR A 25 18.93 12.74 -0.88
C THR A 25 17.97 13.86 -1.27
N LEU A 26 18.05 14.32 -2.51
CA LEU A 26 17.16 15.33 -3.07
C LEU A 26 16.51 14.82 -4.35
N ILE A 27 15.19 14.94 -4.41
CA ILE A 27 14.40 14.60 -5.58
C ILE A 27 13.80 15.89 -6.13
N GLY A 28 14.42 16.42 -7.19
CA GLY A 28 14.00 17.62 -7.86
C GLY A 28 12.82 17.39 -8.83
N ARG A 29 12.60 18.36 -9.73
CA ARG A 29 11.53 18.29 -10.75
C ARG A 29 11.72 17.10 -11.70
N ALA A 30 12.95 16.78 -12.07
CA ALA A 30 13.31 15.65 -12.94
C ALA A 30 13.33 14.30 -12.18
N LYS A 31 12.18 13.92 -11.61
CA LYS A 31 12.04 12.70 -10.76
C LYS A 31 12.55 11.44 -11.44
N LYS A 32 12.31 11.29 -12.75
CA LYS A 32 12.73 10.12 -13.52
C LYS A 32 14.26 9.96 -13.51
N HIS A 33 15.00 11.06 -13.61
CA HIS A 33 16.46 11.06 -13.57
C HIS A 33 16.97 10.62 -12.20
N SER A 34 16.38 11.10 -11.11
CA SER A 34 16.77 10.73 -9.74
C SER A 34 16.68 9.23 -9.47
N PHE A 35 15.81 8.50 -10.19
CA PHE A 35 15.61 7.07 -10.04
C PHE A 35 16.15 6.24 -11.23
N ALA A 36 16.88 6.84 -12.18
CA ALA A 36 17.41 6.17 -13.37
C ALA A 36 18.30 4.96 -13.02
N TYR A 37 19.02 5.04 -11.90
CA TYR A 37 19.88 3.95 -11.41
C TYR A 37 19.13 2.62 -11.20
N ILE A 38 17.82 2.65 -10.91
CA ILE A 38 17.00 1.44 -10.77
C ILE A 38 16.87 0.75 -12.12
N LYS A 39 16.56 1.53 -13.18
CA LYS A 39 16.48 1.03 -14.54
C LYS A 39 17.82 0.43 -15.01
N GLU A 40 18.92 1.14 -14.73
CA GLU A 40 20.25 0.67 -15.07
C GLU A 40 20.62 -0.66 -14.38
N ARG A 41 20.29 -0.78 -13.08
CA ARG A 41 20.51 -2.03 -12.33
C ARG A 41 19.69 -3.18 -12.90
N VAL A 42 18.41 -2.96 -13.20
CA VAL A 42 17.53 -3.95 -13.84
C VAL A 42 18.07 -4.32 -15.21
N TRP A 43 18.38 -3.33 -16.04
CA TRP A 43 18.90 -3.54 -17.39
C TRP A 43 20.21 -4.35 -17.37
N ARG A 44 21.16 -4.00 -16.51
CA ARG A 44 22.45 -4.71 -16.38
C ARG A 44 22.25 -6.18 -16.01
N LYS A 45 21.32 -6.48 -15.10
CA LYS A 45 21.00 -7.87 -14.76
C LYS A 45 20.40 -8.63 -15.94
N LEU A 46 19.44 -8.00 -16.63
CA LEU A 46 18.79 -8.60 -17.80
C LEU A 46 19.77 -8.84 -18.94
N GLN A 47 20.72 -7.93 -19.20
CA GLN A 47 21.75 -8.11 -20.22
C GLN A 47 22.66 -9.30 -19.89
N GLY A 48 23.16 -9.42 -18.66
CA GLY A 48 23.99 -10.55 -18.26
C GLY A 48 23.29 -11.92 -18.31
N TRP A 49 21.96 -11.92 -18.51
CA TRP A 49 21.18 -13.14 -18.66
C TRP A 49 20.74 -13.43 -20.11
N LYS A 50 20.90 -12.49 -21.03
CA LYS A 50 20.48 -12.68 -22.43
C LYS A 50 21.20 -13.84 -23.14
N GLU A 51 22.47 -13.99 -22.86
CA GLU A 51 23.32 -15.02 -23.47
C GLU A 51 23.05 -16.42 -22.90
N LYS A 52 22.28 -16.51 -21.81
CA LYS A 52 21.96 -17.77 -21.17
C LYS A 52 20.58 -18.28 -21.64
N LEU A 53 20.56 -19.50 -22.15
CA LEU A 53 19.34 -20.16 -22.58
C LEU A 53 18.49 -20.61 -21.39
N PHE A 54 17.75 -19.69 -20.80
CA PHE A 54 16.82 -20.02 -19.71
C PHE A 54 15.51 -20.56 -20.25
N SER A 55 15.00 -21.64 -19.63
CA SER A 55 13.63 -22.09 -19.79
C SER A 55 12.64 -21.01 -19.29
N GLN A 56 11.38 -21.11 -19.65
CA GLN A 56 10.33 -20.19 -19.15
C GLN A 56 10.25 -20.20 -17.62
N ALA A 57 10.35 -21.40 -17.00
CA ALA A 57 10.39 -21.51 -15.55
C ALA A 57 11.59 -20.75 -14.92
N GLY A 58 12.76 -20.85 -15.53
CA GLY A 58 13.96 -20.12 -15.11
C GLY A 58 13.75 -18.60 -15.20
N ARG A 59 13.16 -18.11 -16.28
CA ARG A 59 12.83 -16.68 -16.44
C ARG A 59 11.81 -16.21 -15.40
N GLU A 60 10.78 -17.01 -15.10
CA GLU A 60 9.81 -16.72 -14.06
C GLU A 60 10.51 -16.49 -12.71
N ILE A 61 11.36 -17.42 -12.31
CA ILE A 61 12.10 -17.35 -11.05
C ILE A 61 12.97 -16.08 -11.01
N LEU A 62 13.75 -15.80 -12.06
CA LEU A 62 14.63 -14.65 -12.11
C LEU A 62 13.86 -13.31 -12.04
N ILE A 63 12.73 -13.22 -12.74
CA ILE A 63 11.87 -12.02 -12.66
C ILE A 63 11.37 -11.83 -11.23
N LYS A 64 10.82 -12.87 -10.61
CA LYS A 64 10.20 -12.77 -9.28
C LYS A 64 11.21 -12.55 -8.17
N SER A 65 12.31 -13.28 -8.18
CA SER A 65 13.28 -13.26 -7.08
C SER A 65 14.29 -12.13 -7.18
N VAL A 66 14.67 -11.71 -8.39
CA VAL A 66 15.73 -10.72 -8.58
C VAL A 66 15.19 -9.41 -9.12
N ILE A 67 14.55 -9.43 -10.30
CA ILE A 67 14.20 -8.16 -10.97
C ILE A 67 13.17 -7.37 -10.16
N GLN A 68 12.13 -8.02 -9.66
CA GLN A 68 11.10 -7.37 -8.87
C GLN A 68 11.56 -7.01 -7.44
N ALA A 69 12.69 -7.56 -6.99
CA ALA A 69 13.30 -7.20 -5.71
C ALA A 69 14.16 -5.93 -5.79
N ILE A 70 14.81 -5.65 -6.94
CA ILE A 70 15.71 -4.50 -7.12
C ILE A 70 15.09 -3.16 -6.68
N PRO A 71 13.87 -2.78 -7.10
CA PRO A 71 13.27 -1.50 -6.74
C PRO A 71 12.67 -1.46 -5.33
N THR A 72 12.54 -2.58 -4.62
CA THR A 72 11.75 -2.71 -3.38
C THR A 72 12.18 -1.73 -2.31
N TYR A 73 13.48 -1.54 -2.09
CA TYR A 73 13.99 -0.62 -1.09
C TYR A 73 13.59 0.83 -1.40
N THR A 74 13.80 1.26 -2.63
CA THR A 74 13.41 2.61 -3.07
C THR A 74 11.90 2.80 -3.03
N MET A 75 11.12 1.80 -3.44
CA MET A 75 9.66 1.78 -3.38
C MET A 75 9.10 1.85 -1.97
N SER A 76 9.86 1.42 -0.96
CA SER A 76 9.47 1.53 0.44
C SER A 76 9.54 2.96 0.97
N CYS A 77 10.30 3.84 0.30
CA CYS A 77 10.50 5.23 0.71
C CYS A 77 9.85 6.24 -0.24
N PHE A 78 9.76 5.88 -1.53
CA PHE A 78 9.34 6.80 -2.58
C PHE A 78 8.34 6.17 -3.54
N LYS A 79 7.40 6.98 -4.02
CA LYS A 79 6.54 6.63 -5.14
C LYS A 79 7.31 6.77 -6.44
N LEU A 80 7.48 5.68 -7.18
CA LEU A 80 8.19 5.71 -8.44
C LEU A 80 7.37 6.45 -9.52
N PRO A 81 8.05 7.23 -10.39
CA PRO A 81 7.39 7.89 -11.52
C PRO A 81 6.77 6.86 -12.48
N LYS A 82 5.56 7.17 -12.98
CA LYS A 82 4.84 6.27 -13.92
C LYS A 82 5.68 5.88 -15.15
N GLY A 83 6.41 6.84 -15.73
CA GLY A 83 7.27 6.56 -16.89
C GLY A 83 8.39 5.57 -16.59
N LEU A 84 8.98 5.62 -15.38
CA LEU A 84 9.99 4.64 -14.97
C LEU A 84 9.38 3.24 -14.78
N ILE A 85 8.20 3.16 -14.16
CA ILE A 85 7.49 1.88 -14.00
C ILE A 85 7.22 1.24 -15.35
N LEU A 86 6.70 1.99 -16.33
CA LEU A 86 6.44 1.48 -17.68
C LEU A 86 7.71 0.99 -18.39
N GLU A 87 8.84 1.68 -18.21
CA GLU A 87 10.12 1.22 -18.74
C GLU A 87 10.59 -0.09 -18.11
N LEU A 88 10.48 -0.21 -16.77
CA LEU A 88 10.82 -1.44 -16.05
C LEU A 88 9.95 -2.61 -16.51
N GLU A 89 8.65 -2.42 -16.60
CA GLU A 89 7.70 -3.42 -17.08
C GLU A 89 7.98 -3.82 -18.55
N THR A 90 8.37 -2.86 -19.37
CA THR A 90 8.78 -3.14 -20.76
C THR A 90 10.03 -4.02 -20.83
N HIS A 91 11.04 -3.75 -19.99
CA HIS A 91 12.23 -4.58 -19.92
C HIS A 91 11.92 -6.00 -19.43
N ILE A 92 11.04 -6.13 -18.41
CA ILE A 92 10.62 -7.43 -17.88
C ILE A 92 9.84 -8.22 -18.93
N ARG A 93 8.90 -7.60 -19.65
CA ARG A 93 8.14 -8.24 -20.74
C ARG A 93 9.05 -8.74 -21.86
N LYS A 94 10.00 -7.92 -22.28
CA LYS A 94 10.99 -8.31 -23.30
C LYS A 94 11.79 -9.54 -22.87
N PHE A 95 12.22 -9.57 -21.63
CA PHE A 95 12.95 -10.73 -21.09
C PHE A 95 12.05 -11.97 -20.97
N TRP A 96 10.81 -11.81 -20.51
CA TRP A 96 9.84 -12.90 -20.40
C TRP A 96 9.58 -13.58 -21.73
N TRP A 97 9.31 -12.81 -22.79
CA TRP A 97 9.00 -13.34 -24.12
C TRP A 97 10.24 -13.71 -24.93
N GLY A 98 11.44 -13.48 -24.43
CA GLY A 98 12.69 -13.84 -25.08
C GLY A 98 13.06 -12.93 -26.24
N TYR A 99 13.29 -11.65 -25.95
CA TYR A 99 13.73 -10.68 -26.95
C TYR A 99 15.16 -11.03 -27.46
N ASP A 100 15.28 -11.23 -28.76
CA ASP A 100 16.50 -11.66 -29.46
C ASP A 100 17.13 -10.51 -30.29
N GLY A 101 17.10 -9.29 -29.79
CA GLY A 101 17.78 -8.14 -30.42
C GLY A 101 17.32 -7.77 -31.84
N SER A 102 17.17 -8.71 -32.74
CA SER A 102 16.79 -8.54 -34.14
C SER A 102 15.29 -8.82 -34.42
N ASN A 103 14.65 -9.74 -33.69
CA ASN A 103 13.27 -10.13 -33.95
C ASN A 103 12.34 -9.68 -32.82
N LYS A 104 11.34 -8.86 -33.15
CA LYS A 104 10.23 -8.53 -32.23
C LYS A 104 9.38 -9.78 -32.01
N LYS A 105 9.61 -10.50 -30.92
CA LYS A 105 8.71 -11.60 -30.56
C LYS A 105 7.33 -11.09 -30.18
N VAL A 106 6.31 -11.83 -30.57
CA VAL A 106 4.91 -11.48 -30.26
C VAL A 106 4.67 -11.62 -28.76
N HIS A 107 4.11 -10.58 -28.14
CA HIS A 107 3.68 -10.61 -26.76
C HIS A 107 2.26 -11.14 -26.70
N TRP A 108 2.07 -12.44 -26.49
CA TRP A 108 0.79 -13.14 -26.50
C TRP A 108 -0.19 -12.70 -25.42
N MET A 109 0.30 -12.01 -24.37
CA MET A 109 -0.52 -11.64 -23.23
C MET A 109 -0.16 -10.26 -22.71
N LYS A 110 -1.18 -9.49 -22.29
CA LYS A 110 -1.00 -8.18 -21.65
C LYS A 110 -0.31 -8.33 -20.30
N TRP A 111 0.46 -7.29 -19.90
CA TRP A 111 1.20 -7.29 -18.63
C TRP A 111 0.27 -7.45 -17.42
N GLU A 112 -0.86 -6.79 -17.44
CA GLU A 112 -1.87 -6.87 -16.37
C GLU A 112 -2.34 -8.30 -16.15
N LYS A 113 -2.50 -9.05 -17.23
CA LYS A 113 -2.90 -10.47 -17.17
C LYS A 113 -1.78 -11.36 -16.63
N LEU A 114 -0.52 -11.08 -16.99
CA LEU A 114 0.64 -11.77 -16.43
C LEU A 114 0.79 -11.53 -14.91
N CYS A 115 0.30 -10.38 -14.41
CA CYS A 115 0.32 -10.05 -12.99
C CYS A 115 -0.78 -10.75 -12.18
N GLU A 116 -1.79 -11.34 -12.81
CA GLU A 116 -2.80 -12.13 -12.10
C GLU A 116 -2.21 -13.41 -11.49
N ASP A 117 -2.91 -13.95 -10.50
CA ASP A 117 -2.52 -15.22 -9.87
C ASP A 117 -2.55 -16.39 -10.88
N LYS A 118 -1.70 -17.39 -10.70
CA LYS A 118 -1.66 -18.59 -11.56
C LYS A 118 -3.00 -19.28 -11.66
N GLY A 119 -3.77 -19.34 -10.57
CA GLY A 119 -5.13 -19.90 -10.56
C GLY A 119 -6.14 -19.15 -11.45
N LYS A 120 -5.85 -17.91 -11.83
CA LYS A 120 -6.65 -17.08 -12.76
C LYS A 120 -6.03 -17.00 -14.15
N GLY A 121 -5.07 -17.86 -14.46
CA GLY A 121 -4.38 -17.91 -15.74
C GLY A 121 -3.31 -16.84 -15.93
N GLY A 122 -2.83 -16.20 -14.87
CA GLY A 122 -1.67 -15.33 -14.87
C GLY A 122 -0.38 -16.05 -14.50
N MET A 123 0.71 -15.31 -14.38
CA MET A 123 2.02 -15.79 -13.90
C MET A 123 2.31 -15.40 -12.46
N GLY A 124 1.49 -14.55 -11.85
CA GLY A 124 1.69 -14.00 -10.52
C GLY A 124 2.89 -13.05 -10.46
N PHE A 125 3.20 -12.33 -11.52
CA PHE A 125 4.15 -11.22 -11.47
C PHE A 125 3.55 -10.07 -10.68
N LYS A 126 4.40 -9.27 -10.05
CA LYS A 126 3.91 -8.10 -9.31
C LYS A 126 3.69 -6.94 -10.27
N ASP A 127 2.50 -6.34 -10.21
CA ASP A 127 2.25 -5.00 -10.72
C ASP A 127 3.09 -4.02 -9.88
N ILE A 128 4.10 -3.43 -10.49
CA ILE A 128 5.10 -2.61 -9.78
C ILE A 128 4.43 -1.39 -9.13
N LYS A 129 3.42 -0.79 -9.77
CA LYS A 129 2.69 0.36 -9.24
C LYS A 129 1.93 -0.01 -7.96
N LYS A 130 1.11 -1.06 -8.00
CA LYS A 130 0.34 -1.52 -6.84
C LYS A 130 1.24 -2.01 -5.72
N PHE A 131 2.36 -2.64 -6.07
CA PHE A 131 3.34 -3.09 -5.08
C PHE A 131 4.03 -1.90 -4.41
N ASN A 132 4.38 -0.84 -5.15
CA ASN A 132 4.91 0.40 -4.58
C ASN A 132 3.90 1.06 -3.63
N ASP A 133 2.62 1.16 -4.04
CA ASP A 133 1.56 1.73 -3.19
C ASP A 133 1.38 0.90 -1.90
N SER A 134 1.47 -0.42 -1.96
CA SER A 134 1.38 -1.29 -0.78
C SER A 134 2.58 -1.19 0.17
N LEU A 135 3.78 -0.93 -0.35
CA LEU A 135 4.98 -0.69 0.45
C LEU A 135 4.93 0.67 1.15
N LEU A 136 4.45 1.71 0.48
CA LEU A 136 4.24 3.04 1.07
C LEU A 136 3.12 2.99 2.12
N ALA A 137 2.04 2.25 1.87
CA ALA A 137 0.98 2.03 2.86
C ALA A 137 1.52 1.39 4.15
N LYS A 138 2.54 0.54 4.08
CA LYS A 138 3.23 0.01 5.28
C LYS A 138 3.86 1.14 6.11
N GLN A 139 4.38 2.20 5.49
CA GLN A 139 4.95 3.33 6.23
C GLN A 139 3.84 4.15 6.92
N VAL A 140 2.71 4.39 6.24
CA VAL A 140 1.54 5.02 6.86
C VAL A 140 1.08 4.19 8.06
N TRP A 141 0.95 2.88 7.91
CA TRP A 141 0.54 1.97 8.98
C TRP A 141 1.48 2.02 10.18
N ARG A 142 2.80 2.07 9.92
CA ARG A 142 3.80 2.22 11.00
C ARG A 142 3.66 3.55 11.74
N MET A 143 3.36 4.63 11.03
CA MET A 143 3.15 5.95 11.64
C MET A 143 1.88 6.01 12.49
N ILE A 144 0.84 5.24 12.15
CA ILE A 144 -0.39 5.14 12.95
C ILE A 144 -0.14 4.37 14.26
N ASN A 145 0.62 3.27 14.18
CA ASN A 145 0.77 2.35 15.33
C ASN A 145 2.01 2.61 16.19
N ASN A 146 2.99 3.37 15.70
CA ASN A 146 4.25 3.62 16.41
C ASN A 146 4.52 5.13 16.51
N LEU A 147 3.78 5.78 17.40
CA LEU A 147 3.81 7.23 17.60
C LEU A 147 5.16 7.71 18.16
N GLU A 148 5.84 6.87 18.93
CA GLU A 148 7.14 7.19 19.55
C GLU A 148 8.32 7.08 18.58
N SER A 149 8.11 6.52 17.38
CA SER A 149 9.19 6.40 16.40
C SER A 149 9.73 7.76 15.96
N LEU A 150 11.06 7.86 15.82
CA LEU A 150 11.71 9.09 15.31
C LEU A 150 11.08 9.56 13.99
N CYS A 151 10.77 8.60 13.11
CA CYS A 151 10.10 8.88 11.84
C CYS A 151 8.75 9.58 12.06
N HIS A 152 7.87 9.04 12.92
CA HIS A 152 6.58 9.66 13.24
C HIS A 152 6.79 11.06 13.83
N ARG A 153 7.66 11.21 14.84
CA ARG A 153 7.91 12.48 15.54
C ARG A 153 8.38 13.58 14.58
N VAL A 154 9.34 13.27 13.70
CA VAL A 154 9.87 14.23 12.71
C VAL A 154 8.80 14.63 11.70
N PHE A 155 8.06 13.67 11.15
CA PHE A 155 7.02 13.96 10.17
C PHE A 155 5.83 14.69 10.82
N LYS A 156 5.42 14.30 12.03
CA LYS A 156 4.37 14.97 12.82
C LYS A 156 4.69 16.45 13.01
N ALA A 157 5.87 16.75 13.56
CA ALA A 157 6.27 18.13 13.85
C ALA A 157 6.33 19.00 12.60
N ARG A 158 6.69 18.41 11.44
CA ARG A 158 6.91 19.19 10.22
C ARG A 158 5.69 19.31 9.31
N PHE A 159 4.83 18.28 9.24
CA PHE A 159 3.84 18.19 8.18
C PHE A 159 2.39 18.06 8.67
N PHE A 160 2.16 17.63 9.90
CA PHE A 160 0.81 17.47 10.45
C PHE A 160 0.76 17.68 11.98
N PRO A 161 1.27 18.85 12.49
CA PRO A 161 1.41 19.07 13.93
C PRO A 161 0.09 18.93 14.70
N ASP A 162 -1.00 19.42 14.13
CA ASP A 162 -2.29 19.58 14.82
C ASP A 162 -3.33 18.51 14.46
N CYS A 163 -3.03 17.58 13.53
CA CYS A 163 -3.99 16.58 13.07
C CYS A 163 -3.37 15.17 13.09
N SER A 164 -4.17 14.16 12.76
CA SER A 164 -3.68 12.81 12.53
C SER A 164 -3.07 12.68 11.13
N ILE A 165 -2.22 11.66 10.92
CA ILE A 165 -1.70 11.37 9.58
C ILE A 165 -2.82 11.09 8.57
N MET A 166 -3.97 10.58 9.04
CA MET A 166 -5.11 10.25 8.20
C MET A 166 -5.83 11.51 7.67
N ASP A 167 -5.70 12.63 8.37
CA ASP A 167 -6.31 13.92 8.04
C ASP A 167 -5.30 14.88 7.42
N ALA A 168 -4.04 14.46 7.32
CA ALA A 168 -2.96 15.28 6.78
C ALA A 168 -3.19 15.61 5.29
N LYS A 169 -3.03 16.89 4.96
CA LYS A 169 -3.18 17.41 3.59
C LYS A 169 -1.84 17.53 2.89
N GLU A 170 -1.87 17.46 1.56
CA GLU A 170 -0.68 17.70 0.76
C GLU A 170 -0.25 19.17 0.86
N SER A 171 0.98 19.40 1.33
CA SER A 171 1.60 20.74 1.33
C SER A 171 2.41 20.94 0.05
N THR A 172 2.37 22.17 -0.49
CA THR A 172 3.20 22.58 -1.63
C THR A 172 4.70 22.44 -1.34
N THR A 173 5.09 22.67 -0.09
CA THR A 173 6.48 22.61 0.40
C THR A 173 6.90 21.23 0.88
N GLY A 174 6.01 20.23 0.85
CA GLY A 174 6.28 18.87 1.32
C GLY A 174 7.37 18.16 0.52
N SER A 175 8.28 17.45 1.23
CA SER A 175 9.30 16.63 0.59
C SER A 175 8.68 15.53 -0.28
N TYR A 176 9.44 15.05 -1.27
CA TYR A 176 8.94 13.98 -2.14
C TYR A 176 8.62 12.69 -1.36
N ALA A 177 9.39 12.39 -0.31
CA ALA A 177 9.12 11.28 0.60
C ALA A 177 7.75 11.45 1.28
N TRP A 178 7.46 12.64 1.81
CA TRP A 178 6.17 12.95 2.42
C TRP A 178 5.01 12.79 1.43
N LYS A 179 5.12 13.40 0.26
CA LYS A 179 4.11 13.25 -0.80
C LYS A 179 3.88 11.79 -1.21
N SER A 180 4.95 11.00 -1.23
CA SER A 180 4.87 9.57 -1.51
C SER A 180 4.08 8.82 -0.44
N ILE A 181 4.32 9.10 0.84
CA ILE A 181 3.60 8.50 1.97
C ILE A 181 2.13 8.90 1.93
N LEU A 182 1.83 10.20 1.77
CA LEU A 182 0.45 10.69 1.66
C LEU A 182 -0.35 9.98 0.56
N SER A 183 0.27 9.75 -0.59
CA SER A 183 -0.39 9.07 -1.71
C SER A 183 -0.86 7.65 -1.41
N ALA A 184 -0.40 7.05 -0.32
CA ALA A 184 -0.77 5.70 0.10
C ALA A 184 -1.81 5.67 1.24
N ILE A 185 -2.24 6.83 1.75
CA ILE A 185 -3.28 6.91 2.80
C ILE A 185 -4.57 6.24 2.37
N ASP A 186 -4.98 6.40 1.12
CA ASP A 186 -6.20 5.80 0.60
C ASP A 186 -6.18 4.26 0.63
N VAL A 187 -5.00 3.65 0.53
CA VAL A 187 -4.85 2.20 0.68
C VAL A 187 -5.20 1.80 2.12
N ILE A 188 -4.75 2.58 3.09
CA ILE A 188 -5.04 2.33 4.51
C ILE A 188 -6.53 2.56 4.78
N ARG A 189 -7.13 3.66 4.30
CA ARG A 189 -8.56 3.93 4.46
C ARG A 189 -9.45 2.79 3.96
N LYS A 190 -9.06 2.15 2.86
CA LYS A 190 -9.81 1.02 2.29
C LYS A 190 -9.74 -0.25 3.12
N GLY A 191 -8.65 -0.46 3.84
CA GLY A 191 -8.41 -1.71 4.57
C GLY A 191 -8.50 -1.62 6.09
N MET A 192 -8.41 -0.42 6.67
CA MET A 192 -8.50 -0.24 8.11
C MET A 192 -9.92 -0.40 8.63
N VAL A 193 -10.02 -0.83 9.89
CA VAL A 193 -11.27 -0.92 10.66
C VAL A 193 -10.95 -0.54 12.10
N TRP A 194 -11.88 0.13 12.75
CA TRP A 194 -11.80 0.38 14.17
C TRP A 194 -12.24 -0.85 14.96
N ARG A 195 -11.44 -1.27 15.89
CA ARG A 195 -11.83 -2.20 16.95
C ARG A 195 -12.30 -1.37 18.13
N ILE A 196 -13.57 -1.54 18.48
CA ILE A 196 -14.20 -0.80 19.57
C ILE A 196 -13.65 -1.27 20.92
N GLY A 197 -13.28 -0.31 21.73
CA GLY A 197 -12.96 -0.47 23.13
C GLY A 197 -13.92 0.33 23.98
N ASN A 198 -13.61 1.61 24.25
CA ASN A 198 -14.50 2.53 24.99
C ASN A 198 -15.39 3.38 24.08
N GLY A 199 -15.24 3.32 22.77
CA GLY A 199 -16.02 4.07 21.79
C GLY A 199 -15.73 5.57 21.73
N ASN A 200 -14.73 6.08 22.45
CA ASN A 200 -14.45 7.52 22.54
C ASN A 200 -13.77 8.09 21.27
N SER A 201 -13.12 7.26 20.48
CA SER A 201 -12.37 7.71 19.30
C SER A 201 -13.12 7.47 17.99
N VAL A 202 -14.21 6.71 17.99
CA VAL A 202 -14.89 6.20 16.80
C VAL A 202 -16.21 6.93 16.57
N ARG A 203 -16.38 7.51 15.40
CA ARG A 203 -17.63 8.16 14.98
C ARG A 203 -18.56 7.12 14.36
N ILE A 204 -19.82 7.16 14.74
CA ILE A 204 -20.82 6.15 14.34
C ILE A 204 -20.95 6.09 12.81
N ARG A 205 -21.07 7.24 12.12
CA ARG A 205 -21.36 7.30 10.69
C ARG A 205 -20.13 7.27 9.79
N GLU A 206 -19.09 7.98 10.18
CA GLU A 206 -17.97 8.26 9.29
C GLU A 206 -16.90 7.17 9.33
N ASP A 207 -16.75 6.53 10.48
CA ASP A 207 -15.70 5.56 10.69
C ASP A 207 -16.16 4.14 10.31
N ARG A 208 -15.19 3.31 9.95
CA ARG A 208 -15.41 1.92 9.59
C ARG A 208 -15.13 1.04 10.80
N TRP A 209 -16.18 0.56 11.45
CA TRP A 209 -16.07 -0.22 12.67
C TRP A 209 -16.92 -1.50 12.73
N LEU A 210 -17.81 -1.70 11.76
CA LEU A 210 -18.61 -2.91 11.69
C LEU A 210 -17.78 -4.09 11.17
N PRO A 211 -17.92 -5.31 11.75
CA PRO A 211 -17.16 -6.49 11.33
C PRO A 211 -17.64 -7.11 10.00
N VAL A 212 -18.58 -6.48 9.31
CA VAL A 212 -19.13 -6.96 8.03
C VAL A 212 -18.17 -6.67 6.87
N GLN A 213 -17.86 -7.68 6.05
CA GLN A 213 -16.87 -7.52 4.98
C GLN A 213 -17.35 -6.63 3.82
N SER A 214 -18.64 -6.60 3.51
CA SER A 214 -19.20 -5.86 2.37
C SER A 214 -19.23 -4.35 2.62
N HIS A 215 -19.61 -3.94 3.80
CA HIS A 215 -19.68 -2.55 4.22
C HIS A 215 -19.30 -2.45 5.70
N ARG A 216 -18.21 -1.80 5.99
CA ARG A 216 -17.71 -1.66 7.37
C ARG A 216 -18.18 -0.38 8.04
N SER A 217 -18.89 0.45 7.30
CA SER A 217 -19.55 1.68 7.76
C SER A 217 -21.03 1.41 7.94
N VAL A 218 -21.66 2.17 8.81
CA VAL A 218 -23.12 2.11 9.05
C VAL A 218 -23.87 2.62 7.82
N VAL A 219 -24.91 1.90 7.42
CA VAL A 219 -25.77 2.22 6.26
C VAL A 219 -27.15 2.68 6.73
N SER A 220 -27.55 2.40 7.98
CA SER A 220 -28.84 2.79 8.55
C SER A 220 -29.10 4.29 8.39
N PRO A 221 -30.29 4.70 7.92
CA PRO A 221 -30.70 6.11 7.91
C PRO A 221 -30.89 6.58 9.34
N MET A 222 -30.11 7.56 9.76
CA MET A 222 -30.17 8.09 11.15
C MET A 222 -30.34 9.59 11.12
N PRO A 223 -31.57 10.11 10.90
CA PRO A 223 -31.83 11.56 10.89
C PRO A 223 -31.62 12.21 12.26
N THR A 224 -31.69 11.43 13.33
CA THR A 224 -31.63 11.92 14.73
C THR A 224 -30.22 11.92 15.33
N ILE A 225 -29.22 11.37 14.65
CA ILE A 225 -27.86 11.33 15.17
C ILE A 225 -27.01 12.42 14.48
N GLU A 226 -26.40 13.28 15.28
CA GLU A 226 -25.49 14.31 14.82
C GLU A 226 -24.26 13.67 14.14
N PRO A 227 -23.69 14.30 13.08
CA PRO A 227 -22.60 13.73 12.30
C PRO A 227 -21.37 13.28 13.11
N ASN A 228 -21.07 13.98 14.20
CA ASN A 228 -19.88 13.70 15.03
C ASN A 228 -20.15 12.78 16.22
N THR A 229 -21.36 12.22 16.35
CA THR A 229 -21.70 11.33 17.47
C THR A 229 -20.79 10.11 17.50
N ARG A 230 -20.26 9.81 18.68
CA ARG A 230 -19.30 8.73 18.90
C ARG A 230 -19.98 7.47 19.41
N VAL A 231 -19.32 6.34 19.19
CA VAL A 231 -19.82 5.01 19.57
C VAL A 231 -19.99 4.84 21.08
N ASN A 232 -19.27 5.60 21.91
CA ASN A 232 -19.40 5.58 23.36
C ASN A 232 -20.85 5.89 23.85
N THR A 233 -21.62 6.66 23.09
CA THR A 233 -23.04 6.95 23.42
C THR A 233 -23.90 5.69 23.42
N LEU A 234 -23.52 4.68 22.64
CA LEU A 234 -24.17 3.38 22.49
C LEU A 234 -23.68 2.35 23.53
N ILE A 235 -22.69 2.68 24.35
CA ILE A 235 -22.08 1.77 25.32
C ILE A 235 -22.50 2.18 26.72
N ASN A 236 -22.92 1.22 27.54
CA ASN A 236 -23.07 1.40 28.98
C ASN A 236 -21.71 1.22 29.64
N ALA A 237 -21.09 2.32 30.06
CA ALA A 237 -19.75 2.32 30.64
C ALA A 237 -19.61 1.54 31.95
N GLU A 238 -20.68 1.49 32.75
CA GLU A 238 -20.71 0.80 34.07
C GLU A 238 -20.70 -0.72 33.90
N LYS A 239 -21.47 -1.22 32.91
CA LYS A 239 -21.60 -2.67 32.66
C LYS A 239 -20.66 -3.20 31.61
N GLY A 240 -20.06 -2.33 30.78
CA GLY A 240 -19.25 -2.73 29.62
C GLY A 240 -20.07 -3.44 28.53
N GLU A 241 -21.32 -3.04 28.33
CA GLU A 241 -22.29 -3.67 27.43
C GLU A 241 -22.89 -2.65 26.46
N TRP A 242 -23.43 -3.13 25.33
CA TRP A 242 -24.19 -2.29 24.42
C TRP A 242 -25.54 -1.89 25.05
N LYS A 243 -25.98 -0.63 24.86
CA LYS A 243 -27.31 -0.16 25.19
C LYS A 243 -28.32 -0.70 24.17
N TYR A 244 -28.77 -1.93 24.39
CA TYR A 244 -29.53 -2.74 23.43
C TYR A 244 -30.75 -2.03 22.86
N SER A 245 -31.56 -1.40 23.72
CA SER A 245 -32.75 -0.66 23.30
C SER A 245 -32.45 0.53 22.41
N GLU A 246 -31.36 1.26 22.66
CA GLU A 246 -30.93 2.36 21.81
C GLU A 246 -30.37 1.89 20.47
N VAL A 247 -29.57 0.84 20.49
CA VAL A 247 -29.03 0.26 19.25
C VAL A 247 -30.16 -0.24 18.36
N GLN A 248 -31.15 -0.96 18.90
CA GLN A 248 -32.31 -1.41 18.12
C GLN A 248 -33.17 -0.26 17.56
N ARG A 249 -33.28 0.84 18.29
CA ARG A 249 -34.06 2.00 17.84
C ARG A 249 -33.36 2.76 16.71
N LEU A 250 -32.04 2.82 16.72
CA LEU A 250 -31.25 3.69 15.82
C LEU A 250 -30.79 2.97 14.53
N PHE A 251 -30.62 1.66 14.57
CA PHE A 251 -30.04 0.90 13.46
C PHE A 251 -31.04 -0.08 12.85
N LEU A 252 -30.83 -0.40 11.59
CA LEU A 252 -31.59 -1.47 10.93
C LEU A 252 -31.36 -2.81 11.66
N PRO A 253 -32.37 -3.71 11.69
CA PRO A 253 -32.28 -4.94 12.50
C PRO A 253 -31.00 -5.77 12.28
N HIS A 254 -30.53 -5.87 11.06
CA HIS A 254 -29.31 -6.62 10.73
C HIS A 254 -28.04 -5.92 11.23
N GLU A 255 -28.00 -4.57 11.20
CA GLU A 255 -26.89 -3.80 11.76
C GLU A 255 -26.91 -3.82 13.28
N ALA A 256 -28.09 -3.66 13.88
CA ALA A 256 -28.27 -3.75 15.32
C ALA A 256 -27.81 -5.12 15.86
N ALA A 257 -28.20 -6.20 15.22
CA ALA A 257 -27.70 -7.55 15.55
C ALA A 257 -26.19 -7.67 15.45
N THR A 258 -25.60 -7.10 14.39
CA THR A 258 -24.15 -7.08 14.18
C THR A 258 -23.44 -6.27 15.26
N ILE A 259 -23.95 -5.09 15.61
CA ILE A 259 -23.37 -4.21 16.65
C ILE A 259 -23.42 -4.89 18.02
N CYS A 260 -24.57 -5.42 18.39
CA CYS A 260 -24.73 -6.13 19.67
C CYS A 260 -23.90 -7.42 19.73
N GLY A 261 -23.54 -8.01 18.58
CA GLY A 261 -22.63 -9.14 18.50
C GLY A 261 -21.15 -8.79 18.64
N ILE A 262 -20.77 -7.51 18.64
CA ILE A 262 -19.37 -7.11 18.86
C ILE A 262 -19.07 -7.25 20.35
N PRO A 263 -18.08 -8.11 20.74
CA PRO A 263 -17.75 -8.28 22.16
C PRO A 263 -17.06 -7.02 22.70
N LEU A 264 -17.58 -6.49 23.78
CA LEU A 264 -16.97 -5.42 24.56
C LEU A 264 -16.19 -6.02 25.74
N SER A 265 -15.07 -5.40 26.07
CA SER A 265 -14.34 -5.74 27.30
C SER A 265 -14.92 -4.95 28.47
N THR A 266 -15.10 -5.58 29.63
CA THR A 266 -15.52 -4.90 30.87
C THR A 266 -14.55 -3.78 31.29
N LYS A 267 -13.28 -3.88 30.91
CA LYS A 267 -12.27 -2.83 31.16
C LYS A 267 -12.32 -1.65 30.19
N LEU A 268 -13.15 -1.71 29.16
CA LEU A 268 -13.29 -0.70 28.10
C LEU A 268 -11.95 -0.05 27.69
N PRO A 269 -10.99 -0.80 27.15
CA PRO A 269 -9.71 -0.27 26.71
C PRO A 269 -9.92 0.79 25.61
N GLN A 270 -8.89 1.55 25.28
CA GLN A 270 -8.95 2.50 24.18
C GLN A 270 -9.26 1.83 22.85
N ASP A 271 -10.01 2.52 22.01
CA ASP A 271 -10.26 2.08 20.62
C ASP A 271 -8.96 1.94 19.85
N ARG A 272 -8.89 0.97 18.93
CA ARG A 272 -7.68 0.71 18.15
C ARG A 272 -8.01 0.54 16.68
N ILE A 273 -7.16 1.09 15.83
CA ILE A 273 -7.23 0.81 14.40
C ILE A 273 -6.56 -0.54 14.14
N ILE A 274 -7.27 -1.43 13.46
CA ILE A 274 -6.80 -2.75 13.04
C ILE A 274 -6.88 -2.88 11.51
N TRP A 275 -6.10 -3.81 10.97
CA TRP A 275 -6.14 -4.13 9.55
C TRP A 275 -7.19 -5.21 9.27
N GLY A 276 -8.32 -4.81 8.74
CA GLY A 276 -9.49 -5.69 8.59
C GLY A 276 -9.37 -6.77 7.50
N LEU A 277 -8.26 -6.87 6.79
CA LEU A 277 -8.04 -7.84 5.71
C LEU A 277 -7.19 -9.04 6.13
N THR A 278 -6.86 -9.13 7.40
CA THR A 278 -6.15 -10.29 7.97
C THR A 278 -6.86 -10.74 9.23
N PRO A 279 -6.85 -12.04 9.55
CA PRO A 279 -7.57 -12.57 10.72
C PRO A 279 -7.14 -11.96 12.06
N PHE A 280 -5.87 -11.62 12.18
CA PHE A 280 -5.30 -11.05 13.42
C PHE A 280 -5.28 -9.53 13.46
N GLY A 281 -5.87 -8.84 12.48
CA GLY A 281 -5.86 -7.36 12.43
C GLY A 281 -4.49 -6.75 12.14
N ILE A 282 -3.49 -7.54 11.72
CA ILE A 282 -2.12 -7.11 11.46
C ILE A 282 -1.95 -6.74 9.98
N PHE A 283 -1.42 -5.55 9.72
CA PHE A 283 -1.10 -5.11 8.36
C PHE A 283 0.04 -5.94 7.77
N THR A 284 -0.15 -6.40 6.54
CA THR A 284 0.92 -6.96 5.72
C THR A 284 0.92 -6.32 4.33
N THR A 285 2.10 -6.08 3.76
CA THR A 285 2.22 -5.60 2.37
C THR A 285 1.50 -6.53 1.38
N LYS A 286 1.52 -7.84 1.65
CA LYS A 286 0.82 -8.84 0.82
C LYS A 286 -0.69 -8.63 0.82
N SER A 287 -1.31 -8.37 1.98
CA SER A 287 -2.76 -8.15 2.07
C SER A 287 -3.17 -6.80 1.45
N ALA A 288 -2.35 -5.76 1.62
CA ALA A 288 -2.56 -4.47 0.96
C ALA A 288 -2.41 -4.58 -0.56
N TYR A 289 -1.44 -5.32 -1.06
CA TYR A 289 -1.28 -5.58 -2.49
C TYR A 289 -2.49 -6.34 -3.05
N LYS A 290 -2.96 -7.39 -2.37
CA LYS A 290 -4.17 -8.14 -2.77
C LYS A 290 -5.40 -7.24 -2.84
N LEU A 291 -5.58 -6.34 -1.87
CA LEU A 291 -6.65 -5.33 -1.88
C LEU A 291 -6.61 -4.48 -3.16
N LEU A 292 -5.44 -3.98 -3.53
CA LEU A 292 -5.27 -3.15 -4.72
C LEU A 292 -5.51 -3.92 -6.04
N VAL A 293 -5.19 -5.20 -6.05
CA VAL A 293 -5.44 -6.08 -7.22
C VAL A 293 -6.93 -6.38 -7.35
N SER A 294 -7.62 -6.74 -6.25
CA SER A 294 -9.04 -7.10 -6.27
C SER A 294 -9.94 -5.93 -6.69
N HIS A 295 -9.67 -4.72 -6.20
CA HIS A 295 -10.42 -3.52 -6.62
C HIS A 295 -10.27 -3.18 -8.11
N ALA A 296 -9.15 -3.54 -8.73
CA ALA A 296 -8.98 -3.34 -10.17
C ALA A 296 -9.78 -4.36 -11.00
N SER A 297 -9.99 -5.55 -10.47
CA SER A 297 -10.74 -6.62 -11.16
C SER A 297 -12.25 -6.37 -11.17
N THR A 298 -12.80 -5.74 -10.13
CA THR A 298 -14.24 -5.36 -10.08
C THR A 298 -14.62 -4.30 -11.10
N ASN A 299 -13.67 -3.47 -11.55
CA ASN A 299 -13.90 -2.47 -12.59
C ASN A 299 -13.74 -3.00 -14.03
N LEU A 300 -13.40 -4.27 -14.21
CA LEU A 300 -13.16 -4.93 -15.50
C LEU A 300 -14.08 -6.18 -15.68
N ALA A 301 -15.35 -6.06 -15.35
CA ALA A 301 -16.34 -7.10 -15.61
C ALA A 301 -16.55 -7.27 -17.13
N GLY A 302 -15.83 -8.20 -17.72
CA GLY A 302 -15.90 -8.54 -19.14
C GLY A 302 -14.71 -9.39 -19.59
N THR A 303 -14.45 -10.55 -18.95
CA THR A 303 -13.31 -11.42 -19.33
C THR A 303 -13.75 -12.87 -19.58
N PRO A 304 -13.15 -13.56 -20.58
CA PRO A 304 -13.50 -14.94 -20.96
C PRO A 304 -13.18 -15.96 -19.86
N SER A 305 -13.92 -17.06 -19.87
CA SER A 305 -13.93 -18.11 -18.83
C SER A 305 -12.56 -18.73 -18.54
N SER A 306 -12.34 -19.05 -17.27
CA SER A 306 -11.08 -19.60 -16.72
C SER A 306 -10.59 -20.90 -17.39
N THR A 307 -11.45 -21.65 -18.04
CA THR A 307 -11.16 -22.95 -18.66
C THR A 307 -10.29 -22.84 -19.92
N GLN A 308 -10.45 -21.79 -20.74
CA GLN A 308 -9.63 -21.59 -21.93
C GLN A 308 -8.21 -21.12 -21.61
N GLN A 309 -8.02 -20.40 -20.51
CA GLN A 309 -6.72 -19.86 -20.08
C GLN A 309 -5.81 -20.95 -19.47
N ASN A 310 -6.39 -21.93 -18.76
CA ASN A 310 -5.62 -23.05 -18.23
C ASN A 310 -5.07 -23.99 -19.34
N LYS A 311 -5.75 -24.07 -20.50
CA LYS A 311 -5.26 -24.81 -21.66
C LYS A 311 -4.06 -24.15 -22.33
N PHE A 312 -4.03 -22.81 -22.37
CA PHE A 312 -2.93 -22.04 -22.94
C PHE A 312 -1.59 -22.25 -22.19
N TRP A 313 -1.62 -22.24 -20.85
CA TRP A 313 -0.42 -22.44 -20.04
C TRP A 313 0.13 -23.86 -20.03
N LYS A 314 -0.71 -24.85 -20.35
CA LYS A 314 -0.28 -26.24 -20.51
C LYS A 314 0.37 -26.52 -21.87
N ALA A 315 0.18 -25.64 -22.84
CA ALA A 315 0.73 -25.75 -24.19
C ALA A 315 2.06 -24.98 -24.40
N LEU A 316 2.46 -24.13 -23.43
CA LEU A 316 3.74 -23.42 -23.35
C LEU A 316 4.73 -24.15 -22.45
#